data_767c4b5ea6cedaf8ecf0140c655b039f
#
_entry.id   767c4b5ea6cedaf8ecf0140c655b039f
#
_cell.length_a   1.000
_cell.length_b   1.000
_cell.length_c   1.000
_cell.angle_alpha   90.00
_cell.angle_beta   90.00
_cell.angle_gamma   90.00
#
_symmetry.space_group_name_H-M   'P 1'
#
loop_
_entity.id
_entity.type
_entity.pdbx_description
1 polymer ?
#
loop_
_entity_poly.entity_id
_entity_poly.type
_entity_poly.pdbx_seq_one_letter_code
_entity_poly.pdbx_strand_id
1 'polypeptide(L)'
;MTHDQTPVSPKPAQLPPPLIVAGHGTRAAGSATCFALVDRVRGLLPGVRVEAGFVELTPPTIDQALATVLADGAKSAVVVPLMIGSGGHVREDIPDAIRAGSRAHADATVAYTRHLGSPAPMVEAVRQRIDAARGNWPAEDTTVVFVGRGCSVTDANADHVRLTRVVEETGGYARAIPAFIQVVHPTVGEGLDIALASGARRIVVMPHYLFPGRLETWVNQQSAAWQAEHPETEVRVAAVLGDCPELAEVVAARYREGALQARTDLGSPAYLSGLLLTGRRVVAVGGGCVNRRRIPKLLDAGADVTVVAPDLHPALAELAAQGRITWLDRGFEASDLDGAWYVLAATDSPDLNAQIAAEAEARHTFCVRADRADLGSAWTPATGTLAGATLAVLADHDPRRSRALRDRMIELLGSTDEL
;
A
#
# COMPACT_ATOMS: atom_id res chain seq x y z
N MET A 1 27.08 45.28 20.04
CA MET A 1 27.38 43.96 19.44
C MET A 1 26.30 43.68 18.41
N THR A 2 26.56 44.01 17.17
CA THR A 2 25.66 43.79 16.04
C THR A 2 25.79 42.35 15.61
N HIS A 3 24.71 41.54 15.80
CA HIS A 3 24.62 40.20 15.26
C HIS A 3 24.56 40.29 13.73
N ASP A 4 25.63 39.87 13.10
CA ASP A 4 25.70 39.60 11.67
C ASP A 4 24.80 38.40 11.35
N GLN A 5 23.58 38.67 10.88
CA GLN A 5 22.68 37.65 10.35
C GLN A 5 22.97 37.47 8.86
N THR A 6 24.01 36.72 8.55
CA THR A 6 24.18 36.22 7.17
C THR A 6 22.95 35.39 6.80
N PRO A 7 22.19 35.74 5.74
CA PRO A 7 21.03 34.98 5.34
C PRO A 7 21.50 33.59 4.91
N VAL A 8 21.01 32.54 5.61
CA VAL A 8 21.21 31.16 5.21
C VAL A 8 20.50 30.97 3.85
N SER A 9 21.32 30.87 2.80
CA SER A 9 20.78 30.55 1.47
C SER A 9 19.91 29.29 1.55
N PRO A 10 18.68 29.28 0.99
CA PRO A 10 17.85 28.09 0.99
C PRO A 10 18.62 26.97 0.32
N LYS A 11 18.74 25.83 1.01
CA LYS A 11 19.32 24.60 0.44
C LYS A 11 18.58 24.31 -0.88
N PRO A 12 19.27 24.10 -2.01
CA PRO A 12 18.60 23.83 -3.28
C PRO A 12 17.62 22.67 -3.10
N ALA A 13 16.40 22.82 -3.60
CA ALA A 13 15.36 21.80 -3.53
C ALA A 13 15.93 20.52 -4.15
N GLN A 14 16.07 19.50 -3.34
CA GLN A 14 16.57 18.20 -3.81
C GLN A 14 15.56 17.62 -4.79
N LEU A 15 15.99 17.30 -6.00
CA LEU A 15 15.12 16.66 -6.99
C LEU A 15 14.57 15.35 -6.42
N PRO A 16 13.31 15.01 -6.71
CA PRO A 16 12.74 13.75 -6.26
C PRO A 16 13.58 12.58 -6.80
N PRO A 17 13.74 11.48 -6.01
CA PRO A 17 14.51 10.33 -6.45
C PRO A 17 13.92 9.75 -7.74
N PRO A 18 14.74 9.40 -8.75
CA PRO A 18 14.25 8.70 -9.93
C PRO A 18 13.56 7.40 -9.58
N LEU A 19 12.54 7.05 -10.36
CA LEU A 19 11.83 5.77 -10.29
C LEU A 19 12.34 4.82 -11.35
N ILE A 20 12.74 3.61 -10.95
CA ILE A 20 12.95 2.47 -11.84
C ILE A 20 11.74 1.53 -11.69
N VAL A 21 10.94 1.40 -12.74
CA VAL A 21 9.86 0.40 -12.82
C VAL A 21 10.48 -0.92 -13.27
N ALA A 22 10.62 -1.86 -12.34
CA ALA A 22 11.33 -3.11 -12.54
C ALA A 22 10.38 -4.21 -13.02
N GLY A 23 10.32 -4.43 -14.35
CA GLY A 23 9.49 -5.46 -14.99
C GLY A 23 10.23 -6.78 -15.24
N HIS A 24 9.48 -7.84 -15.53
CA HIS A 24 10.06 -9.13 -15.94
C HIS A 24 10.75 -9.02 -17.31
N GLY A 25 10.15 -8.28 -18.22
CA GLY A 25 10.46 -8.29 -19.64
C GLY A 25 9.60 -9.30 -20.40
N THR A 26 9.26 -8.98 -21.63
CA THR A 26 8.49 -9.84 -22.52
C THR A 26 8.99 -9.71 -23.94
N ARG A 27 8.68 -10.69 -24.79
CA ARG A 27 8.91 -10.57 -26.22
C ARG A 27 7.70 -9.91 -26.89
N ALA A 28 7.92 -8.93 -27.74
CA ALA A 28 6.90 -8.27 -28.58
C ALA A 28 5.80 -7.47 -27.84
N ALA A 29 4.51 -7.81 -28.02
CA ALA A 29 3.36 -7.00 -27.62
C ALA A 29 3.31 -6.61 -26.13
N GLY A 30 3.74 -7.49 -25.22
CA GLY A 30 3.74 -7.19 -23.79
C GLY A 30 4.72 -6.07 -23.39
N SER A 31 5.81 -5.88 -24.12
CA SER A 31 6.75 -4.78 -23.86
C SER A 31 6.13 -3.43 -24.20
N ALA A 32 5.40 -3.32 -25.30
CA ALA A 32 4.70 -2.08 -25.67
C ALA A 32 3.68 -1.66 -24.60
N THR A 33 2.89 -2.61 -24.09
CA THR A 33 1.92 -2.35 -23.01
C THR A 33 2.62 -1.94 -21.70
N CYS A 34 3.79 -2.53 -21.40
CA CYS A 34 4.59 -2.13 -20.25
C CYS A 34 5.09 -0.68 -20.37
N PHE A 35 5.60 -0.28 -21.55
CA PHE A 35 6.01 1.10 -21.77
C PHE A 35 4.84 2.08 -21.70
N ALA A 36 3.67 1.71 -22.25
CA ALA A 36 2.46 2.53 -22.11
C ALA A 36 2.07 2.75 -20.64
N LEU A 37 2.18 1.71 -19.79
CA LEU A 37 1.99 1.85 -18.35
C LEU A 37 3.02 2.81 -17.74
N VAL A 38 4.30 2.69 -18.10
CA VAL A 38 5.35 3.59 -17.61
C VAL A 38 5.06 5.05 -17.99
N ASP A 39 4.53 5.29 -19.19
CA ASP A 39 4.13 6.64 -19.62
C ASP A 39 2.96 7.18 -18.79
N ARG A 40 1.97 6.33 -18.43
CA ARG A 40 0.92 6.73 -17.48
C ARG A 40 1.48 7.08 -16.12
N VAL A 41 2.41 6.29 -15.61
CA VAL A 41 3.07 6.55 -14.31
C VAL A 41 3.81 7.88 -14.34
N ARG A 42 4.48 8.23 -15.45
CA ARG A 42 5.09 9.56 -15.64
C ARG A 42 4.08 10.69 -15.50
N GLY A 43 2.89 10.52 -16.07
CA GLY A 43 1.79 11.48 -15.94
C GLY A 43 1.32 11.68 -14.50
N LEU A 44 1.39 10.65 -13.65
CA LEU A 44 1.00 10.70 -12.24
C LEU A 44 2.08 11.23 -11.28
N LEU A 45 3.33 11.35 -11.77
CA LEU A 45 4.51 11.73 -10.99
C LEU A 45 5.26 12.91 -11.64
N PRO A 46 4.64 14.10 -11.74
CA PRO A 46 5.27 15.26 -12.36
C PRO A 46 6.58 15.61 -11.66
N GLY A 47 7.62 15.86 -12.44
CA GLY A 47 8.96 16.18 -11.92
C GLY A 47 9.81 14.99 -11.49
N VAL A 48 9.26 13.77 -11.52
CA VAL A 48 10.02 12.54 -11.27
C VAL A 48 10.52 11.95 -12.59
N ARG A 49 11.82 11.64 -12.65
CA ARG A 49 12.36 10.83 -13.75
C ARG A 49 11.93 9.39 -13.58
N VAL A 50 11.20 8.83 -14.56
CA VAL A 50 10.69 7.46 -14.52
C VAL A 50 11.32 6.66 -15.66
N GLU A 51 12.02 5.59 -15.32
CA GLU A 51 12.66 4.67 -16.27
C GLU A 51 12.11 3.26 -16.09
N ALA A 52 12.07 2.49 -17.19
CA ALA A 52 11.81 1.06 -17.15
C ALA A 52 13.13 0.30 -17.07
N GLY A 53 13.16 -0.80 -16.32
CA GLY A 53 14.24 -1.76 -16.33
C GLY A 53 13.66 -3.19 -16.25
N PHE A 54 14.31 -4.15 -16.90
CA PHE A 54 13.76 -5.49 -17.02
C PHE A 54 14.74 -6.55 -16.48
N VAL A 55 14.18 -7.62 -15.92
CA VAL A 55 14.98 -8.77 -15.45
C VAL A 55 15.62 -9.47 -16.65
N GLU A 56 14.85 -9.67 -17.73
CA GLU A 56 15.29 -10.35 -18.93
C GLU A 56 14.52 -9.91 -20.19
N LEU A 57 14.89 -10.41 -21.34
CA LEU A 57 14.18 -10.36 -22.64
C LEU A 57 14.00 -8.97 -23.27
N THR A 58 14.09 -7.89 -22.51
CA THR A 58 13.85 -6.52 -23.00
C THR A 58 14.90 -5.57 -22.43
N PRO A 59 15.62 -4.79 -23.23
CA PRO A 59 16.50 -3.73 -22.74
C PRO A 59 15.71 -2.46 -22.35
N PRO A 60 16.28 -1.63 -21.44
CA PRO A 60 17.47 -1.89 -20.64
C PRO A 60 17.19 -2.88 -19.51
N THR A 61 18.23 -3.53 -19.00
CA THR A 61 18.13 -4.31 -17.76
C THR A 61 17.99 -3.38 -16.54
N ILE A 62 17.53 -3.91 -15.41
CA ILE A 62 17.31 -3.12 -14.19
C ILE A 62 18.61 -2.48 -13.72
N ASP A 63 19.70 -3.21 -13.71
CA ASP A 63 21.03 -2.71 -13.34
C ASP A 63 21.51 -1.60 -14.27
N GLN A 64 21.29 -1.73 -15.60
CA GLN A 64 21.63 -0.69 -16.57
C GLN A 64 20.79 0.59 -16.34
N ALA A 65 19.48 0.45 -16.16
CA ALA A 65 18.59 1.59 -15.91
C ALA A 65 18.98 2.32 -14.61
N LEU A 66 19.27 1.56 -13.55
CA LEU A 66 19.69 2.11 -12.27
C LEU A 66 21.06 2.79 -12.37
N ALA A 67 22.06 2.13 -12.95
CA ALA A 67 23.40 2.70 -13.15
C ALA A 67 23.35 4.01 -13.94
N THR A 68 22.49 4.10 -14.96
CA THR A 68 22.33 5.31 -15.77
C THR A 68 21.82 6.49 -14.93
N VAL A 69 20.76 6.31 -14.13
CA VAL A 69 20.22 7.43 -13.32
C VAL A 69 21.19 7.86 -12.22
N LEU A 70 21.97 6.93 -11.66
CA LEU A 70 22.99 7.23 -10.66
C LEU A 70 24.21 7.93 -11.28
N ALA A 71 24.66 7.53 -12.46
CA ALA A 71 25.72 8.18 -13.20
C ALA A 71 25.38 9.63 -13.62
N ASP A 72 24.10 9.90 -13.88
CA ASP A 72 23.58 11.25 -14.16
C ASP A 72 23.48 12.12 -12.89
N GLY A 73 23.97 11.65 -11.75
CA GLY A 73 24.13 12.43 -10.51
C GLY A 73 23.03 12.24 -9.46
N ALA A 74 22.08 11.34 -9.66
CA ALA A 74 21.10 11.03 -8.63
C ALA A 74 21.79 10.41 -7.40
N LYS A 75 21.49 10.96 -6.21
CA LYS A 75 22.01 10.48 -4.91
C LYS A 75 21.13 9.41 -4.28
N SER A 76 19.95 9.23 -4.81
CA SER A 76 19.00 8.20 -4.40
C SER A 76 18.14 7.79 -5.58
N ALA A 77 17.58 6.57 -5.51
CA ALA A 77 16.63 6.05 -6.49
C ALA A 77 15.59 5.17 -5.79
N VAL A 78 14.43 5.01 -6.42
CA VAL A 78 13.39 4.07 -5.99
C VAL A 78 13.21 3.00 -7.06
N VAL A 79 13.23 1.73 -6.66
CA VAL A 79 12.93 0.61 -7.53
C VAL A 79 11.60 -0.01 -7.11
N VAL A 80 10.62 0.03 -8.02
CA VAL A 80 9.30 -0.56 -7.81
C VAL A 80 9.18 -1.84 -8.65
N PRO A 81 9.05 -3.02 -8.03
CA PRO A 81 8.84 -4.25 -8.77
C PRO A 81 7.45 -4.29 -9.41
N LEU A 82 7.41 -4.34 -10.73
CA LEU A 82 6.19 -4.51 -11.51
C LEU A 82 5.80 -6.00 -11.54
N MET A 83 5.51 -6.50 -10.33
CA MET A 83 5.17 -7.89 -10.04
C MET A 83 3.96 -7.92 -9.10
N ILE A 84 3.02 -8.83 -9.36
CA ILE A 84 1.79 -8.97 -8.55
C ILE A 84 2.12 -9.54 -7.16
N GLY A 85 2.99 -10.55 -7.10
CA GLY A 85 3.30 -11.28 -5.87
C GLY A 85 4.79 -11.41 -5.58
N SER A 86 5.12 -11.95 -4.41
CA SER A 86 6.46 -12.10 -3.86
C SER A 86 7.22 -13.35 -4.36
N GLY A 87 7.19 -13.60 -5.68
CA GLY A 87 7.92 -14.73 -6.30
C GLY A 87 9.45 -14.54 -6.33
N GLY A 88 10.18 -15.48 -6.96
CA GLY A 88 11.65 -15.49 -7.01
C GLY A 88 12.26 -14.20 -7.54
N HIS A 89 11.72 -13.64 -8.62
CA HIS A 89 12.21 -12.37 -9.17
C HIS A 89 12.22 -11.23 -8.15
N VAL A 90 11.18 -11.14 -7.30
CA VAL A 90 11.07 -10.10 -6.26
C VAL A 90 12.07 -10.35 -5.12
N ARG A 91 12.35 -11.61 -4.82
CA ARG A 91 13.20 -12.01 -3.67
C ARG A 91 14.69 -12.06 -4.01
N GLU A 92 15.03 -12.33 -5.26
CA GLU A 92 16.39 -12.66 -5.70
C GLU A 92 16.85 -11.78 -6.85
N ASP A 93 16.27 -11.89 -8.05
CA ASP A 93 16.80 -11.30 -9.28
C ASP A 93 16.81 -9.77 -9.24
N ILE A 94 15.71 -9.13 -8.77
CA ILE A 94 15.66 -7.66 -8.70
C ILE A 94 16.61 -7.13 -7.63
N PRO A 95 16.68 -7.68 -6.40
CA PRO A 95 17.72 -7.31 -5.44
C PRO A 95 19.15 -7.48 -5.97
N ASP A 96 19.45 -8.54 -6.73
CA ASP A 96 20.75 -8.75 -7.34
C ASP A 96 21.06 -7.69 -8.40
N ALA A 97 20.10 -7.37 -9.26
CA ALA A 97 20.23 -6.32 -10.25
C ALA A 97 20.44 -4.94 -9.60
N ILE A 98 19.74 -4.65 -8.48
CA ILE A 98 19.97 -3.41 -7.71
C ILE A 98 21.40 -3.36 -7.17
N ARG A 99 21.90 -4.44 -6.59
CA ARG A 99 23.30 -4.51 -6.11
C ARG A 99 24.30 -4.30 -7.25
N ALA A 100 24.03 -4.87 -8.42
CA ALA A 100 24.89 -4.70 -9.59
C ALA A 100 24.89 -3.26 -10.09
N GLY A 101 23.71 -2.66 -10.27
CA GLY A 101 23.56 -1.30 -10.82
C GLY A 101 24.04 -0.19 -9.87
N SER A 102 24.04 -0.42 -8.56
CA SER A 102 24.53 0.55 -7.57
C SER A 102 26.02 0.38 -7.22
N ARG A 103 26.70 -0.66 -7.71
CA ARG A 103 28.08 -0.99 -7.31
C ARG A 103 29.08 0.16 -7.46
N ALA A 104 28.98 0.95 -8.51
CA ALA A 104 29.85 2.10 -8.77
C ALA A 104 29.46 3.37 -7.98
N HIS A 105 28.37 3.34 -7.23
CA HIS A 105 27.75 4.45 -6.54
C HIS A 105 27.42 4.07 -5.09
N ALA A 106 28.43 3.68 -4.31
CA ALA A 106 28.29 3.13 -2.95
C ALA A 106 27.69 4.15 -1.95
N ASP A 107 27.73 5.44 -2.26
CA ASP A 107 27.14 6.54 -1.50
C ASP A 107 25.66 6.82 -1.87
N ALA A 108 25.15 6.17 -2.91
CA ALA A 108 23.77 6.33 -3.32
C ALA A 108 22.83 5.40 -2.53
N THR A 109 21.66 5.92 -2.18
CA THR A 109 20.61 5.15 -1.51
C THR A 109 19.58 4.66 -2.50
N VAL A 110 19.37 3.36 -2.54
CA VAL A 110 18.34 2.75 -3.38
C VAL A 110 17.26 2.14 -2.51
N ALA A 111 16.07 2.72 -2.54
CA ALA A 111 14.90 2.15 -1.89
C ALA A 111 14.27 1.10 -2.81
N TYR A 112 14.13 -0.12 -2.31
CA TYR A 112 13.42 -1.20 -2.97
C TYR A 112 12.06 -1.40 -2.30
N THR A 113 10.98 -1.19 -3.05
CA THR A 113 9.63 -1.28 -2.48
C THR A 113 9.11 -2.72 -2.50
N ARG A 114 8.04 -2.95 -1.77
CA ARG A 114 7.28 -4.21 -1.91
C ARG A 114 6.65 -4.30 -3.31
N HIS A 115 6.31 -5.51 -3.74
CA HIS A 115 5.57 -5.79 -4.97
C HIS A 115 4.19 -5.11 -4.97
N LEU A 116 3.49 -5.12 -6.11
CA LEU A 116 2.22 -4.43 -6.28
C LEU A 116 1.17 -4.91 -5.28
N GLY A 117 1.02 -6.22 -5.09
CA GLY A 117 0.02 -6.80 -4.20
C GLY A 117 -1.40 -6.56 -4.68
N SER A 118 -2.32 -6.49 -3.73
CA SER A 118 -3.76 -6.38 -4.00
C SER A 118 -4.40 -5.19 -3.25
N PRO A 119 -3.91 -3.94 -3.44
CA PRO A 119 -4.58 -2.75 -2.92
C PRO A 119 -5.90 -2.50 -3.66
N ALA A 120 -6.75 -1.62 -3.13
CA ALA A 120 -8.07 -1.34 -3.69
C ALA A 120 -8.06 -1.01 -5.21
N PRO A 121 -7.14 -0.19 -5.76
CA PRO A 121 -7.11 0.03 -7.22
C PRO A 121 -6.81 -1.26 -8.00
N MET A 122 -5.99 -2.18 -7.48
CA MET A 122 -5.75 -3.48 -8.14
C MET A 122 -7.02 -4.34 -8.16
N VAL A 123 -7.77 -4.37 -7.07
CA VAL A 123 -9.06 -5.08 -7.01
C VAL A 123 -10.04 -4.50 -8.01
N GLU A 124 -10.10 -3.17 -8.12
CA GLU A 124 -10.96 -2.48 -9.07
C GLU A 124 -10.58 -2.78 -10.52
N ALA A 125 -9.29 -2.76 -10.87
CA ALA A 125 -8.83 -3.16 -12.19
C ALA A 125 -9.26 -4.59 -12.56
N VAL A 126 -9.14 -5.53 -11.63
CA VAL A 126 -9.59 -6.91 -11.81
C VAL A 126 -11.09 -6.96 -12.05
N ARG A 127 -11.90 -6.28 -11.24
CA ARG A 127 -13.35 -6.24 -11.38
C ARG A 127 -13.78 -5.69 -12.74
N GLN A 128 -13.17 -4.59 -13.18
CA GLN A 128 -13.46 -4.01 -14.50
C GLN A 128 -13.20 -4.99 -15.64
N ARG A 129 -12.15 -5.81 -15.55
CA ARG A 129 -11.87 -6.85 -16.57
C ARG A 129 -12.92 -7.96 -16.54
N ILE A 130 -13.32 -8.40 -15.36
CA ILE A 130 -14.40 -9.40 -15.21
C ILE A 130 -15.71 -8.83 -15.74
N ASP A 131 -16.07 -7.60 -15.37
CA ASP A 131 -17.32 -6.95 -15.78
C ASP A 131 -17.38 -6.71 -17.29
N ALA A 132 -16.27 -6.33 -17.90
CA ALA A 132 -16.17 -6.20 -19.36
C ALA A 132 -16.38 -7.57 -20.06
N ALA A 133 -15.85 -8.66 -19.52
CA ALA A 133 -15.97 -9.99 -20.10
C ALA A 133 -17.39 -10.58 -19.91
N ARG A 134 -17.98 -10.42 -18.71
CA ARG A 134 -19.36 -10.92 -18.47
C ARG A 134 -20.39 -10.16 -19.31
N GLY A 135 -20.11 -8.90 -19.66
CA GLY A 135 -21.02 -8.07 -20.45
C GLY A 135 -22.38 -7.90 -19.76
N ASN A 136 -23.43 -8.38 -20.41
CA ASN A 136 -24.80 -8.29 -19.92
C ASN A 136 -25.24 -9.43 -18.96
N TRP A 137 -24.36 -10.36 -18.60
CA TRP A 137 -24.71 -11.38 -17.60
C TRP A 137 -24.87 -10.72 -16.22
N PRO A 138 -25.89 -11.06 -15.42
CA PRO A 138 -25.97 -10.60 -14.03
C PRO A 138 -24.74 -11.06 -13.24
N ALA A 139 -24.25 -10.22 -12.34
CA ALA A 139 -23.07 -10.56 -11.51
C ALA A 139 -23.39 -11.79 -10.63
N GLU A 140 -24.57 -11.80 -10.02
CA GLU A 140 -25.07 -12.86 -9.15
C GLU A 140 -25.26 -14.21 -9.85
N ASP A 141 -25.31 -14.25 -11.19
CA ASP A 141 -25.38 -15.47 -12.00
C ASP A 141 -24.01 -15.84 -12.61
N THR A 142 -22.99 -15.03 -12.37
CA THR A 142 -21.66 -15.21 -12.96
C THR A 142 -20.70 -15.82 -11.96
N THR A 143 -20.12 -16.97 -12.29
CA THR A 143 -19.01 -17.56 -11.54
C THR A 143 -17.70 -17.13 -12.17
N VAL A 144 -16.73 -16.75 -11.34
CA VAL A 144 -15.38 -16.33 -11.78
C VAL A 144 -14.39 -17.45 -11.49
N VAL A 145 -13.65 -17.92 -12.50
CA VAL A 145 -12.45 -18.72 -12.31
C VAL A 145 -11.24 -17.78 -12.39
N PHE A 146 -10.65 -17.49 -11.25
CA PHE A 146 -9.59 -16.48 -11.12
C PHE A 146 -8.24 -17.15 -11.22
N VAL A 147 -7.50 -16.89 -12.31
CA VAL A 147 -6.33 -17.68 -12.71
C VAL A 147 -5.04 -16.94 -12.42
N GLY A 148 -4.29 -17.42 -11.43
CA GLY A 148 -2.92 -16.98 -11.13
C GLY A 148 -1.87 -17.75 -11.91
N ARG A 149 -0.61 -17.28 -11.83
CA ARG A 149 0.51 -18.01 -12.44
C ARG A 149 0.77 -19.35 -11.74
N GLY A 150 0.76 -19.35 -10.43
CA GLY A 150 1.30 -20.43 -9.60
C GLY A 150 2.83 -20.40 -9.52
N CYS A 151 3.36 -20.73 -8.36
CA CYS A 151 4.81 -20.77 -8.10
C CYS A 151 5.13 -21.69 -6.91
N SER A 152 6.43 -21.93 -6.65
CA SER A 152 6.91 -22.72 -5.51
C SER A 152 6.82 -21.99 -4.16
N VAL A 153 6.48 -20.70 -4.15
CA VAL A 153 6.36 -19.88 -2.94
C VAL A 153 4.93 -19.94 -2.41
N THR A 154 4.72 -20.65 -1.31
CA THR A 154 3.39 -20.90 -0.73
C THR A 154 2.62 -19.62 -0.40
N ASP A 155 3.30 -18.63 0.20
CA ASP A 155 2.66 -17.35 0.57
C ASP A 155 2.12 -16.58 -0.66
N ALA A 156 2.85 -16.61 -1.79
CA ALA A 156 2.40 -15.96 -3.01
C ALA A 156 1.16 -16.64 -3.61
N ASN A 157 1.05 -17.96 -3.49
CA ASN A 157 -0.15 -18.71 -3.89
C ASN A 157 -1.32 -18.41 -2.94
N ALA A 158 -1.06 -18.33 -1.62
CA ALA A 158 -2.06 -17.96 -0.63
C ALA A 158 -2.60 -16.53 -0.83
N ASP A 159 -1.73 -15.58 -1.20
CA ASP A 159 -2.13 -14.21 -1.55
C ASP A 159 -3.10 -14.17 -2.75
N HIS A 160 -2.88 -15.03 -3.75
CA HIS A 160 -3.79 -15.17 -4.88
C HIS A 160 -5.18 -15.70 -4.44
N VAL A 161 -5.20 -16.72 -3.59
CA VAL A 161 -6.45 -17.26 -3.01
C VAL A 161 -7.18 -16.20 -2.18
N ARG A 162 -6.45 -15.45 -1.35
CA ARG A 162 -7.01 -14.35 -0.57
C ARG A 162 -7.64 -13.28 -1.48
N LEU A 163 -6.96 -12.89 -2.55
CA LEU A 163 -7.50 -11.94 -3.51
C LEU A 163 -8.75 -12.46 -4.20
N THR A 164 -8.78 -13.73 -4.57
CA THR A 164 -9.99 -14.37 -5.15
C THR A 164 -11.19 -14.15 -4.23
N ARG A 165 -11.02 -14.34 -2.92
CA ARG A 165 -12.09 -14.09 -1.94
C ARG A 165 -12.52 -12.63 -1.89
N VAL A 166 -11.57 -11.69 -1.92
CA VAL A 166 -11.88 -10.25 -1.97
C VAL A 166 -12.66 -9.89 -3.23
N VAL A 167 -12.28 -10.44 -4.39
CA VAL A 167 -12.98 -10.22 -5.66
C VAL A 167 -14.42 -10.75 -5.59
N GLU A 168 -14.63 -11.92 -4.99
CA GLU A 168 -15.96 -12.48 -4.78
C GLU A 168 -16.84 -11.55 -3.93
N GLU A 169 -16.36 -11.16 -2.76
CA GLU A 169 -17.13 -10.34 -1.81
C GLU A 169 -17.42 -8.94 -2.34
N THR A 170 -16.48 -8.34 -3.05
CA THR A 170 -16.64 -6.96 -3.55
C THR A 170 -17.33 -6.87 -4.90
N GLY A 171 -17.30 -7.93 -5.70
CA GLY A 171 -17.87 -7.98 -7.05
C GLY A 171 -19.34 -8.39 -7.11
N GLY A 172 -19.86 -9.00 -6.05
CA GLY A 172 -21.24 -9.53 -6.04
C GLY A 172 -21.45 -10.70 -6.99
N TYR A 173 -20.36 -11.41 -7.36
CA TYR A 173 -20.44 -12.60 -8.22
C TYR A 173 -21.02 -13.79 -7.47
N ALA A 174 -21.66 -14.71 -8.20
CA ALA A 174 -22.20 -15.96 -7.63
C ALA A 174 -21.13 -16.72 -6.84
N ARG A 175 -19.91 -16.74 -7.36
CA ARG A 175 -18.75 -17.38 -6.74
C ARG A 175 -17.46 -16.92 -7.42
N ALA A 176 -16.34 -16.95 -6.70
CA ALA A 176 -14.99 -16.88 -7.29
C ALA A 176 -14.15 -18.08 -6.85
N ILE A 177 -13.53 -18.74 -7.81
CA ILE A 177 -12.75 -19.97 -7.62
C ILE A 177 -11.31 -19.68 -8.00
N PRO A 178 -10.34 -19.82 -7.07
CA PRO A 178 -8.93 -19.66 -7.41
C PRO A 178 -8.46 -20.84 -8.28
N ALA A 179 -7.70 -20.54 -9.33
CA ALA A 179 -7.04 -21.53 -10.17
C ALA A 179 -5.64 -21.03 -10.57
N PHE A 180 -4.81 -21.93 -11.08
CA PHE A 180 -3.45 -21.63 -11.47
C PHE A 180 -3.12 -22.23 -12.83
N ILE A 181 -2.30 -21.53 -13.63
CA ILE A 181 -1.94 -22.02 -14.95
C ILE A 181 -0.82 -23.06 -14.89
N GLN A 182 -0.04 -23.09 -13.83
CA GLN A 182 1.09 -24.01 -13.64
C GLN A 182 1.45 -24.18 -12.17
N VAL A 183 2.31 -25.17 -11.88
CA VAL A 183 3.01 -25.45 -10.61
C VAL A 183 2.11 -25.98 -9.50
N VAL A 184 0.93 -25.40 -9.27
CA VAL A 184 0.03 -25.75 -8.17
C VAL A 184 -1.41 -25.94 -8.64
N HIS A 185 -2.20 -26.60 -7.83
CA HIS A 185 -3.62 -26.88 -8.07
C HIS A 185 -4.54 -25.91 -7.30
N PRO A 186 -5.80 -25.73 -7.69
CA PRO A 186 -6.38 -26.34 -8.91
C PRO A 186 -5.85 -25.70 -10.20
N THR A 187 -5.72 -26.50 -11.25
CA THR A 187 -5.44 -26.03 -12.61
C THR A 187 -6.63 -25.28 -13.19
N VAL A 188 -6.48 -24.66 -14.37
CA VAL A 188 -7.60 -23.96 -15.05
C VAL A 188 -8.77 -24.92 -15.29
N GLY A 189 -8.50 -26.14 -15.82
CA GLY A 189 -9.53 -27.14 -16.04
C GLY A 189 -10.23 -27.55 -14.76
N GLU A 190 -9.49 -27.89 -13.71
CA GLU A 190 -10.05 -28.24 -12.40
C GLU A 190 -10.88 -27.09 -11.79
N GLY A 191 -10.45 -25.83 -11.97
CA GLY A 191 -11.22 -24.67 -11.55
C GLY A 191 -12.56 -24.55 -12.28
N LEU A 192 -12.58 -24.85 -13.58
CA LEU A 192 -13.79 -24.89 -14.40
C LEU A 192 -14.70 -26.08 -13.99
N ASP A 193 -14.13 -27.25 -13.69
CA ASP A 193 -14.88 -28.41 -13.17
C ASP A 193 -15.55 -28.12 -11.82
N ILE A 194 -14.83 -27.42 -10.92
CA ILE A 194 -15.38 -26.97 -9.63
C ILE A 194 -16.52 -25.96 -9.87
N ALA A 195 -16.40 -25.06 -10.83
CA ALA A 195 -17.46 -24.13 -11.21
C ALA A 195 -18.69 -24.87 -11.71
N LEU A 196 -18.52 -25.82 -12.64
CA LEU A 196 -19.59 -26.65 -13.17
C LEU A 196 -20.29 -27.46 -12.07
N ALA A 197 -19.52 -28.12 -11.21
CA ALA A 197 -20.03 -28.90 -10.08
C ALA A 197 -20.81 -28.05 -9.07
N SER A 198 -20.51 -26.76 -8.97
CA SER A 198 -21.27 -25.79 -8.15
C SER A 198 -22.56 -25.28 -8.81
N GLY A 199 -22.86 -25.73 -10.01
CA GLY A 199 -24.07 -25.37 -10.76
C GLY A 199 -23.90 -24.19 -11.70
N ALA A 200 -22.66 -23.67 -11.90
CA ALA A 200 -22.40 -22.55 -12.78
C ALA A 200 -22.78 -22.89 -14.24
N ARG A 201 -23.40 -21.92 -14.91
CA ARG A 201 -23.72 -21.98 -16.35
C ARG A 201 -23.05 -20.83 -17.12
N ARG A 202 -22.66 -19.77 -16.42
CA ARG A 202 -21.95 -18.57 -16.93
C ARG A 202 -20.67 -18.40 -16.18
N ILE A 203 -19.55 -18.59 -16.86
CA ILE A 203 -18.24 -18.60 -16.22
C ILE A 203 -17.36 -17.54 -16.90
N VAL A 204 -16.79 -16.63 -16.11
CA VAL A 204 -15.73 -15.73 -16.54
C VAL A 204 -14.41 -16.27 -16.04
N VAL A 205 -13.50 -16.61 -16.94
CA VAL A 205 -12.12 -16.93 -16.60
C VAL A 205 -11.32 -15.64 -16.60
N MET A 206 -10.78 -15.24 -15.44
CA MET A 206 -10.00 -14.00 -15.28
C MET A 206 -8.50 -14.32 -15.14
N PRO A 207 -7.69 -14.11 -16.18
CA PRO A 207 -6.24 -14.22 -16.09
C PRO A 207 -5.67 -13.07 -15.26
N HIS A 208 -5.15 -13.37 -14.08
CA HIS A 208 -4.53 -12.35 -13.21
C HIS A 208 -3.07 -12.12 -13.61
N TYR A 209 -2.88 -11.53 -14.78
CA TYR A 209 -1.57 -11.17 -15.33
C TYR A 209 -1.54 -9.69 -15.67
N LEU A 210 -0.34 -9.09 -15.57
CA LEU A 210 -0.16 -7.67 -15.86
C LEU A 210 -0.28 -7.39 -17.37
N PHE A 211 0.36 -8.20 -18.21
CA PHE A 211 0.48 -7.93 -19.64
C PHE A 211 0.17 -9.16 -20.49
N PRO A 212 -0.22 -8.93 -21.75
CA PRO A 212 -0.40 -10.00 -22.72
C PRO A 212 0.86 -10.86 -22.88
N GLY A 213 0.66 -12.17 -23.05
CA GLY A 213 1.78 -13.08 -23.25
C GLY A 213 1.39 -14.54 -23.29
N ARG A 214 2.39 -15.41 -23.22
CA ARG A 214 2.22 -16.86 -23.37
C ARG A 214 1.24 -17.46 -22.34
N LEU A 215 1.24 -16.97 -21.11
CA LEU A 215 0.33 -17.49 -20.07
C LEU A 215 -1.12 -17.17 -20.38
N GLU A 216 -1.42 -15.98 -20.88
CA GLU A 216 -2.75 -15.61 -21.36
C GLU A 216 -3.17 -16.52 -22.53
N THR A 217 -2.29 -16.77 -23.48
CA THR A 217 -2.56 -17.70 -24.60
C THR A 217 -2.92 -19.10 -24.08
N TRP A 218 -2.20 -19.61 -23.08
CA TRP A 218 -2.51 -20.92 -22.48
C TRP A 218 -3.85 -20.94 -21.76
N VAL A 219 -4.20 -19.87 -21.02
CA VAL A 219 -5.52 -19.76 -20.38
C VAL A 219 -6.61 -19.79 -21.45
N ASN A 220 -6.48 -19.03 -22.53
CA ASN A 220 -7.44 -19.02 -23.63
C ASN A 220 -7.60 -20.40 -24.27
N GLN A 221 -6.48 -21.09 -24.56
CA GLN A 221 -6.48 -22.42 -25.16
C GLN A 221 -7.16 -23.48 -24.24
N GLN A 222 -6.81 -23.49 -22.94
CA GLN A 222 -7.38 -24.44 -21.98
C GLN A 222 -8.86 -24.16 -21.75
N SER A 223 -9.28 -22.90 -21.66
CA SER A 223 -10.68 -22.53 -21.53
C SER A 223 -11.51 -22.91 -22.76
N ALA A 224 -10.97 -22.71 -23.96
CA ALA A 224 -11.64 -23.08 -25.20
C ALA A 224 -11.77 -24.61 -25.36
N ALA A 225 -10.75 -25.37 -25.02
CA ALA A 225 -10.75 -26.82 -25.05
C ALA A 225 -11.83 -27.37 -24.07
N TRP A 226 -11.85 -26.88 -22.82
CA TRP A 226 -12.82 -27.26 -21.82
C TRP A 226 -14.24 -26.90 -22.26
N GLN A 227 -14.46 -25.71 -22.83
CA GLN A 227 -15.77 -25.27 -23.34
C GLN A 227 -16.31 -26.19 -24.43
N ALA A 228 -15.45 -26.72 -25.29
CA ALA A 228 -15.84 -27.64 -26.35
C ALA A 228 -16.41 -28.98 -25.81
N GLU A 229 -15.97 -29.38 -24.63
CA GLU A 229 -16.43 -30.60 -23.95
C GLU A 229 -17.68 -30.37 -23.08
N HIS A 230 -18.00 -29.09 -22.78
CA HIS A 230 -19.09 -28.70 -21.88
C HIS A 230 -20.01 -27.65 -22.54
N PRO A 231 -20.77 -28.06 -23.59
CA PRO A 231 -21.60 -27.11 -24.36
C PRO A 231 -22.80 -26.55 -23.59
N GLU A 232 -23.12 -27.13 -22.42
CA GLU A 232 -24.18 -26.66 -21.51
C GLU A 232 -23.79 -25.41 -20.70
N THR A 233 -22.54 -24.96 -20.76
CA THR A 233 -22.01 -23.77 -20.07
C THR A 233 -21.61 -22.72 -21.09
N GLU A 234 -21.57 -21.47 -20.67
CA GLU A 234 -20.96 -20.36 -21.42
C GLU A 234 -19.70 -19.88 -20.70
N VAL A 235 -18.54 -19.98 -21.37
CA VAL A 235 -17.25 -19.51 -20.83
C VAL A 235 -16.77 -18.30 -21.60
N ARG A 236 -16.40 -17.22 -20.90
CA ARG A 236 -15.76 -16.03 -21.45
C ARG A 236 -14.43 -15.81 -20.75
N VAL A 237 -13.40 -15.47 -21.51
CA VAL A 237 -12.09 -15.16 -20.93
C VAL A 237 -11.92 -13.64 -20.89
N ALA A 238 -11.65 -13.11 -19.72
CA ALA A 238 -11.37 -11.69 -19.54
C ALA A 238 -9.98 -11.31 -20.08
N ALA A 239 -9.81 -10.07 -20.48
CA ALA A 239 -8.50 -9.54 -20.82
C ALA A 239 -7.60 -9.44 -19.57
N VAL A 240 -6.30 -9.51 -19.75
CA VAL A 240 -5.32 -9.18 -18.71
C VAL A 240 -5.39 -7.71 -18.29
N LEU A 241 -4.72 -7.32 -17.20
CA LEU A 241 -4.81 -5.95 -16.64
C LEU A 241 -4.38 -4.87 -17.63
N GLY A 242 -3.26 -5.07 -18.33
CA GLY A 242 -2.75 -4.10 -19.31
C GLY A 242 -2.21 -2.81 -18.68
N ASP A 243 -2.29 -1.72 -19.43
CA ASP A 243 -1.82 -0.38 -19.03
C ASP A 243 -2.92 0.47 -18.36
N CYS A 244 -3.79 -0.14 -17.57
CA CYS A 244 -4.94 0.56 -16.97
C CYS A 244 -4.52 1.64 -15.94
N PRO A 245 -5.36 2.67 -15.74
CA PRO A 245 -5.09 3.75 -14.78
C PRO A 245 -4.85 3.25 -13.37
N GLU A 246 -5.63 2.29 -12.91
CA GLU A 246 -5.56 1.72 -11.57
C GLU A 246 -4.19 1.08 -11.28
N LEU A 247 -3.62 0.39 -12.29
CA LEU A 247 -2.29 -0.20 -12.17
C LEU A 247 -1.21 0.89 -12.06
N ALA A 248 -1.35 1.97 -12.84
CA ALA A 248 -0.44 3.11 -12.75
C ALA A 248 -0.52 3.80 -11.38
N GLU A 249 -1.72 3.92 -10.79
CA GLU A 249 -1.91 4.44 -9.43
C GLU A 249 -1.20 3.58 -8.39
N VAL A 250 -1.28 2.24 -8.51
CA VAL A 250 -0.57 1.33 -7.61
C VAL A 250 0.94 1.54 -7.71
N VAL A 251 1.50 1.64 -8.91
CA VAL A 251 2.94 1.90 -9.10
C VAL A 251 3.35 3.25 -8.51
N ALA A 252 2.56 4.30 -8.76
CA ALA A 252 2.82 5.63 -8.20
C ALA A 252 2.73 5.65 -6.67
N ALA A 253 1.80 4.90 -6.08
CA ALA A 253 1.71 4.75 -4.62
C ALA A 253 2.94 4.03 -4.06
N ARG A 254 3.42 2.95 -4.70
CA ARG A 254 4.66 2.27 -4.31
C ARG A 254 5.88 3.19 -4.41
N TYR A 255 5.94 4.00 -5.47
CA TYR A 255 6.98 5.01 -5.59
C TYR A 255 6.98 5.98 -4.41
N ARG A 256 5.81 6.53 -4.04
CA ARG A 256 5.71 7.49 -2.91
C ARG A 256 6.15 6.85 -1.59
N GLU A 257 5.77 5.58 -1.35
CA GLU A 257 6.27 4.80 -0.21
C GLU A 257 7.81 4.72 -0.22
N GLY A 258 8.40 4.36 -1.36
CA GLY A 258 9.86 4.21 -1.53
C GLY A 258 10.61 5.54 -1.51
N ALA A 259 10.03 6.60 -2.05
CA ALA A 259 10.66 7.92 -2.05
C ALA A 259 10.89 8.47 -0.64
N LEU A 260 10.01 8.13 0.30
CA LEU A 260 10.21 8.44 1.72
C LEU A 260 11.40 7.66 2.31
N GLN A 261 11.59 6.40 1.90
CA GLN A 261 12.72 5.56 2.34
C GLN A 261 14.04 5.96 1.71
N ALA A 262 14.01 6.48 0.48
CA ALA A 262 15.20 6.93 -0.25
C ALA A 262 15.78 8.26 0.26
N ARG A 263 15.05 8.96 1.15
CA ARG A 263 15.53 10.19 1.81
C ARG A 263 16.39 9.85 3.01
N THR A 264 17.69 9.67 2.78
CA THR A 264 18.65 9.24 3.81
C THR A 264 19.09 10.32 4.77
N ASP A 265 18.91 11.58 4.41
CA ASP A 265 19.41 12.73 5.16
C ASP A 265 18.44 13.22 6.25
N LEU A 266 17.21 12.73 6.28
CA LEU A 266 16.16 13.25 7.17
C LEU A 266 15.57 12.23 8.15
N GLY A 267 15.94 10.93 8.07
CA GLY A 267 15.24 9.88 8.82
C GLY A 267 13.76 9.82 8.42
N SER A 268 12.85 9.83 9.40
CA SER A 268 11.42 10.01 9.13
C SER A 268 11.15 11.45 8.62
N PRO A 269 10.29 11.65 7.61
CA PRO A 269 9.95 12.99 7.12
C PRO A 269 9.18 13.84 8.15
N ALA A 270 8.67 13.21 9.21
CA ALA A 270 7.97 13.92 10.28
C ALA A 270 8.96 14.62 11.23
N TYR A 271 8.70 15.90 11.51
CA TYR A 271 9.38 16.61 12.59
C TYR A 271 8.93 16.04 13.94
N LEU A 272 9.86 15.46 14.69
CA LEU A 272 9.56 14.85 15.98
C LEU A 272 9.62 15.91 17.09
N SER A 273 8.50 16.17 17.74
CA SER A 273 8.38 17.07 18.89
C SER A 273 7.46 16.44 19.96
N GLY A 274 7.68 16.82 21.21
CA GLY A 274 6.78 16.50 22.31
C GLY A 274 5.70 17.58 22.45
N LEU A 275 4.43 17.19 22.43
CA LEU A 275 3.32 18.08 22.62
C LEU A 275 2.98 18.22 24.11
N LEU A 276 2.96 19.44 24.65
CA LEU A 276 2.49 19.75 25.98
C LEU A 276 0.98 19.96 25.94
N LEU A 277 0.23 18.91 26.29
CA LEU A 277 -1.23 18.88 26.13
C LEU A 277 -2.00 19.20 27.40
N THR A 278 -1.35 19.52 28.50
CA THR A 278 -2.01 19.83 29.79
C THR A 278 -3.07 20.93 29.62
N GLY A 279 -4.33 20.59 29.90
CA GLY A 279 -5.48 21.49 29.75
C GLY A 279 -5.83 21.89 28.31
N ARG A 280 -5.23 21.23 27.31
CA ARG A 280 -5.51 21.49 25.90
C ARG A 280 -6.54 20.53 25.36
N ARG A 281 -7.49 21.07 24.58
CA ARG A 281 -8.54 20.27 23.96
C ARG A 281 -8.00 19.35 22.88
N VAL A 282 -8.28 18.07 23.00
CA VAL A 282 -7.99 17.04 22.01
C VAL A 282 -9.27 16.36 21.58
N VAL A 283 -9.53 16.26 20.29
CA VAL A 283 -10.73 15.62 19.75
C VAL A 283 -10.38 14.28 19.12
N ALA A 284 -11.03 13.22 19.56
CA ALA A 284 -10.91 11.88 19.02
C ALA A 284 -12.23 11.47 18.38
N VAL A 285 -12.25 11.32 17.06
CA VAL A 285 -13.42 10.86 16.32
C VAL A 285 -13.32 9.35 16.10
N GLY A 286 -14.34 8.62 16.58
CA GLY A 286 -14.42 7.16 16.60
C GLY A 286 -14.22 6.58 18.01
N GLY A 287 -15.11 5.67 18.40
CA GLY A 287 -15.14 5.02 19.73
C GLY A 287 -14.43 3.65 19.79
N GLY A 288 -13.69 3.25 18.75
CA GLY A 288 -13.19 1.89 18.56
C GLY A 288 -11.84 1.57 19.21
N CYS A 289 -11.29 0.41 18.84
CA CYS A 289 -10.04 -0.16 19.39
C CYS A 289 -8.80 0.72 19.19
N VAL A 290 -8.76 1.57 18.18
CA VAL A 290 -7.62 2.47 17.95
C VAL A 290 -7.58 3.54 19.04
N ASN A 291 -8.69 4.23 19.26
CA ASN A 291 -8.79 5.29 20.25
C ASN A 291 -8.73 4.74 21.68
N ARG A 292 -9.23 3.53 21.94
CA ARG A 292 -8.99 2.81 23.22
C ARG A 292 -7.52 2.75 23.61
N ARG A 293 -6.60 2.59 22.65
CA ARG A 293 -5.15 2.50 22.92
C ARG A 293 -4.46 3.84 22.99
N ARG A 294 -5.01 4.87 22.34
CA ARG A 294 -4.38 6.21 22.21
C ARG A 294 -4.82 7.17 23.30
N ILE A 295 -6.10 7.17 23.65
CA ILE A 295 -6.69 8.10 24.61
C ILE A 295 -6.01 8.06 25.98
N PRO A 296 -5.70 6.88 26.60
CA PRO A 296 -5.00 6.87 27.87
C PRO A 296 -3.69 7.68 27.88
N LYS A 297 -2.89 7.59 26.81
CA LYS A 297 -1.64 8.35 26.67
C LYS A 297 -1.85 9.86 26.56
N LEU A 298 -2.96 10.29 25.96
CA LEU A 298 -3.32 11.70 25.90
C LEU A 298 -3.75 12.22 27.28
N LEU A 299 -4.49 11.40 28.04
CA LEU A 299 -4.88 11.70 29.42
C LEU A 299 -3.65 11.76 30.32
N ASP A 300 -2.67 10.86 30.16
CA ASP A 300 -1.40 10.88 30.89
C ASP A 300 -0.59 12.15 30.58
N ALA A 301 -0.75 12.72 29.37
CA ALA A 301 -0.18 14.01 29.00
C ALA A 301 -1.02 15.23 29.46
N GLY A 302 -2.07 15.00 30.23
CA GLY A 302 -2.92 16.03 30.80
C GLY A 302 -3.91 16.69 29.82
N ALA A 303 -4.19 16.04 28.68
CA ALA A 303 -5.12 16.56 27.68
C ALA A 303 -6.58 16.53 28.17
N ASP A 304 -7.38 17.54 27.77
CA ASP A 304 -8.83 17.52 27.85
C ASP A 304 -9.38 16.82 26.59
N VAL A 305 -9.83 15.58 26.75
CA VAL A 305 -10.18 14.70 25.62
C VAL A 305 -11.68 14.64 25.42
N THR A 306 -12.13 15.07 24.24
CA THR A 306 -13.50 14.87 23.75
C THR A 306 -13.53 13.73 22.74
N VAL A 307 -14.41 12.76 22.93
CA VAL A 307 -14.63 11.64 21.99
C VAL A 307 -15.97 11.85 21.29
N VAL A 308 -15.95 11.85 19.95
CA VAL A 308 -17.16 11.95 19.12
C VAL A 308 -17.39 10.60 18.44
N ALA A 309 -18.42 9.90 18.85
CA ALA A 309 -18.78 8.59 18.30
C ALA A 309 -20.19 8.20 18.74
N PRO A 310 -20.99 7.53 17.87
CA PRO A 310 -22.30 6.99 18.28
C PRO A 310 -22.18 5.84 19.28
N ASP A 311 -21.04 5.12 19.26
CA ASP A 311 -20.77 3.99 20.14
C ASP A 311 -19.36 4.07 20.73
N LEU A 312 -19.19 3.63 21.97
CA LEU A 312 -17.88 3.52 22.63
C LEU A 312 -17.49 2.07 22.93
N HIS A 313 -16.22 1.77 22.71
CA HIS A 313 -15.62 0.57 23.30
C HIS A 313 -15.79 0.60 24.82
N PRO A 314 -16.10 -0.56 25.50
CA PRO A 314 -16.40 -0.59 26.94
C PRO A 314 -15.37 0.15 27.82
N ALA A 315 -14.08 0.01 27.53
CA ALA A 315 -13.03 0.72 28.28
C ALA A 315 -13.05 2.26 28.09
N LEU A 316 -13.59 2.77 26.98
CA LEU A 316 -13.77 4.22 26.79
C LEU A 316 -15.05 4.70 27.47
N ALA A 317 -16.11 3.89 27.45
CA ALA A 317 -17.35 4.16 28.19
C ALA A 317 -17.08 4.28 29.69
N GLU A 318 -16.19 3.45 30.23
CA GLU A 318 -15.75 3.54 31.62
C GLU A 318 -15.03 4.87 31.90
N LEU A 319 -14.13 5.32 31.03
CA LEU A 319 -13.46 6.62 31.16
C LEU A 319 -14.45 7.79 31.09
N ALA A 320 -15.47 7.68 30.25
CA ALA A 320 -16.54 8.68 30.16
C ALA A 320 -17.39 8.71 31.44
N ALA A 321 -17.76 7.54 31.98
CA ALA A 321 -18.50 7.43 33.24
C ALA A 321 -17.72 8.00 34.46
N GLN A 322 -16.38 7.90 34.41
CA GLN A 322 -15.48 8.49 35.41
C GLN A 322 -15.26 10.00 35.22
N GLY A 323 -15.84 10.60 34.18
CA GLY A 323 -15.61 12.02 33.84
C GLY A 323 -14.20 12.35 33.34
N ARG A 324 -13.43 11.34 32.95
CA ARG A 324 -12.07 11.51 32.47
C ARG A 324 -11.99 11.93 30.98
N ILE A 325 -13.04 11.66 30.23
CA ILE A 325 -13.25 12.11 28.86
C ILE A 325 -14.67 12.67 28.71
N THR A 326 -14.83 13.63 27.81
CA THR A 326 -16.16 14.07 27.36
C THR A 326 -16.60 13.22 26.19
N TRP A 327 -17.76 12.59 26.26
CA TRP A 327 -18.33 11.81 25.17
C TRP A 327 -19.51 12.52 24.54
N LEU A 328 -19.44 12.68 23.22
CA LEU A 328 -20.56 13.17 22.39
C LEU A 328 -21.13 11.96 21.64
N ASP A 329 -22.29 11.48 22.13
CA ASP A 329 -23.01 10.33 21.57
C ASP A 329 -23.75 10.73 20.28
N ARG A 330 -22.97 10.93 19.21
CA ARG A 330 -23.46 11.28 17.87
C ARG A 330 -22.35 11.15 16.82
N GLY A 331 -22.75 11.31 15.56
CA GLY A 331 -21.82 11.47 14.47
C GLY A 331 -21.00 12.76 14.55
N PHE A 332 -19.91 12.80 13.78
CA PHE A 332 -19.00 13.94 13.71
C PHE A 332 -19.66 15.14 13.01
N GLU A 333 -19.42 16.31 13.53
CA GLU A 333 -19.73 17.62 12.94
C GLU A 333 -18.44 18.45 12.84
N ALA A 334 -18.30 19.28 11.79
CA ALA A 334 -17.08 20.07 11.58
C ALA A 334 -16.74 21.01 12.76
N SER A 335 -17.79 21.53 13.45
CA SER A 335 -17.67 22.36 14.65
C SER A 335 -17.06 21.63 15.85
N ASP A 336 -17.01 20.31 15.85
CA ASP A 336 -16.36 19.54 16.92
C ASP A 336 -14.86 19.84 17.02
N LEU A 337 -14.25 20.26 15.94
CA LEU A 337 -12.82 20.59 15.89
C LEU A 337 -12.51 22.03 16.34
N ASP A 338 -13.51 22.85 16.62
CA ASP A 338 -13.26 24.24 17.01
C ASP A 338 -12.50 24.31 18.34
N GLY A 339 -11.35 24.99 18.29
CA GLY A 339 -10.44 25.10 19.44
C GLY A 339 -9.66 23.83 19.78
N ALA A 340 -9.70 22.79 18.96
CA ALA A 340 -8.88 21.61 19.14
C ALA A 340 -7.40 21.91 18.82
N TRP A 341 -6.49 21.37 19.63
CA TRP A 341 -5.04 21.41 19.41
C TRP A 341 -4.52 20.18 18.67
N TYR A 342 -5.24 19.10 18.81
CA TYR A 342 -4.84 17.81 18.24
C TYR A 342 -6.06 16.95 17.95
N VAL A 343 -6.06 16.25 16.83
CA VAL A 343 -7.21 15.44 16.35
C VAL A 343 -6.77 14.02 16.05
N LEU A 344 -7.60 13.05 16.46
CA LEU A 344 -7.49 11.65 16.07
C LEU A 344 -8.69 11.28 15.18
N ALA A 345 -8.47 11.03 13.91
CA ALA A 345 -9.45 10.46 12.98
C ALA A 345 -9.29 8.93 12.93
N ALA A 346 -10.17 8.22 13.62
CA ALA A 346 -10.08 6.77 13.79
C ALA A 346 -11.45 6.09 13.73
N THR A 347 -12.23 6.44 12.72
CA THR A 347 -13.51 5.79 12.38
C THR A 347 -13.31 4.64 11.41
N ASP A 348 -14.33 3.82 11.20
CA ASP A 348 -14.35 2.74 10.23
C ASP A 348 -14.59 3.22 8.78
N SER A 349 -14.94 4.50 8.60
CA SER A 349 -15.16 5.14 7.30
C SER A 349 -13.91 5.91 6.83
N PRO A 350 -13.21 5.46 5.77
CA PRO A 350 -12.09 6.18 5.18
C PRO A 350 -12.47 7.59 4.69
N ASP A 351 -13.69 7.75 4.16
CA ASP A 351 -14.18 9.04 3.66
C ASP A 351 -14.41 10.03 4.81
N LEU A 352 -14.99 9.57 5.93
CA LEU A 352 -15.13 10.39 7.10
C LEU A 352 -13.78 10.77 7.71
N ASN A 353 -12.82 9.83 7.76
CA ASN A 353 -11.45 10.13 8.20
C ASN A 353 -10.77 11.16 7.29
N ALA A 354 -11.04 11.13 5.98
CA ALA A 354 -10.54 12.13 5.04
C ALA A 354 -11.17 13.51 5.28
N GLN A 355 -12.48 13.55 5.51
CA GLN A 355 -13.20 14.79 5.85
C GLN A 355 -12.66 15.41 7.15
N ILE A 356 -12.50 14.61 8.21
CA ILE A 356 -11.96 15.07 9.49
C ILE A 356 -10.56 15.66 9.31
N ALA A 357 -9.70 15.01 8.51
CA ALA A 357 -8.36 15.50 8.25
C ALA A 357 -8.37 16.83 7.48
N ALA A 358 -9.26 16.99 6.49
CA ALA A 358 -9.42 18.24 5.74
C ALA A 358 -9.93 19.38 6.63
N GLU A 359 -10.89 19.10 7.51
CA GLU A 359 -11.43 20.07 8.48
C GLU A 359 -10.38 20.49 9.52
N ALA A 360 -9.52 19.55 9.95
CA ALA A 360 -8.40 19.85 10.84
C ALA A 360 -7.33 20.71 10.14
N GLU A 361 -7.00 20.40 8.90
CA GLU A 361 -6.05 21.18 8.08
C GLU A 361 -6.54 22.62 7.89
N ALA A 362 -7.83 22.81 7.56
CA ALA A 362 -8.42 24.15 7.42
C ALA A 362 -8.35 24.99 8.71
N ARG A 363 -8.25 24.33 9.87
CA ARG A 363 -8.09 24.96 11.20
C ARG A 363 -6.63 25.02 11.67
N HIS A 364 -5.67 24.61 10.85
CA HIS A 364 -4.25 24.51 11.20
C HIS A 364 -4.01 23.63 12.43
N THR A 365 -4.80 22.57 12.57
CA THR A 365 -4.76 21.63 13.70
C THR A 365 -4.16 20.29 13.24
N PHE A 366 -3.18 19.78 13.97
CA PHE A 366 -2.56 18.50 13.64
C PHE A 366 -3.55 17.35 13.78
N CYS A 367 -3.66 16.54 12.71
CA CYS A 367 -4.55 15.38 12.64
C CYS A 367 -3.78 14.09 12.35
N VAL A 368 -4.00 13.07 13.18
CA VAL A 368 -3.54 11.70 12.93
C VAL A 368 -4.66 10.89 12.33
N ARG A 369 -4.47 10.40 11.12
CA ARG A 369 -5.36 9.42 10.50
C ARG A 369 -4.94 8.01 10.87
N ALA A 370 -5.89 7.20 11.37
CA ALA A 370 -5.61 5.83 11.79
C ALA A 370 -5.57 4.83 10.63
N ASP A 371 -6.32 5.10 9.57
CA ASP A 371 -6.45 4.31 8.35
C ASP A 371 -5.30 4.57 7.36
N ARG A 372 -4.93 5.83 7.19
CA ARG A 372 -3.95 6.32 6.22
C ARG A 372 -3.04 7.37 6.88
N ALA A 373 -2.00 6.90 7.57
CA ALA A 373 -1.07 7.79 8.29
C ALA A 373 -0.37 8.80 7.36
N ASP A 374 -0.15 8.44 6.09
CA ASP A 374 0.43 9.28 5.04
C ASP A 374 -0.46 10.45 4.61
N LEU A 375 -1.75 10.41 4.93
CA LEU A 375 -2.73 11.45 4.62
C LEU A 375 -3.16 12.27 5.86
N GLY A 376 -2.48 12.08 6.98
CA GLY A 376 -2.62 12.92 8.17
C GLY A 376 -1.49 13.95 8.24
N SER A 377 -1.71 15.06 8.96
CA SER A 377 -0.68 16.08 9.22
C SER A 377 0.21 15.76 10.44
N ALA A 378 -0.06 14.67 11.15
CA ALA A 378 0.74 14.21 12.29
C ALA A 378 0.83 12.68 12.36
N TRP A 379 1.92 12.18 12.94
CA TRP A 379 2.14 10.76 13.19
C TRP A 379 2.36 10.50 14.68
N THR A 380 1.78 9.41 15.19
CA THR A 380 2.03 8.99 16.57
C THR A 380 3.25 8.08 16.60
N PRO A 381 4.34 8.45 17.29
CA PRO A 381 5.53 7.62 17.41
C PRO A 381 5.27 6.39 18.31
N ALA A 382 6.12 5.37 18.14
CA ALA A 382 6.25 4.33 19.13
C ALA A 382 7.04 4.89 20.33
N THR A 383 6.40 5.00 21.49
CA THR A 383 7.02 5.56 22.69
C THR A 383 7.35 4.48 23.71
N GLY A 384 8.42 4.68 24.47
CA GLY A 384 8.81 3.90 25.64
C GLY A 384 9.51 4.78 26.65
N THR A 385 9.61 4.31 27.90
CA THR A 385 10.26 5.05 28.99
C THR A 385 11.45 4.26 29.50
N LEU A 386 12.58 4.94 29.70
CA LEU A 386 13.78 4.38 30.28
C LEU A 386 14.43 5.44 31.18
N ALA A 387 14.76 5.10 32.42
CA ALA A 387 15.43 5.99 33.39
C ALA A 387 14.81 7.41 33.47
N GLY A 388 13.47 7.53 33.40
CA GLY A 388 12.77 8.82 33.43
C GLY A 388 12.74 9.57 32.09
N ALA A 389 13.44 9.09 31.06
CA ALA A 389 13.41 9.66 29.72
C ALA A 389 12.35 8.96 28.85
N THR A 390 11.72 9.73 27.96
CA THR A 390 10.83 9.18 26.94
C THR A 390 11.56 8.99 25.63
N LEU A 391 11.63 7.74 25.17
CA LEU A 391 12.10 7.38 23.84
C LEU A 391 10.92 7.42 22.86
N ALA A 392 11.11 8.07 21.70
CA ALA A 392 10.12 8.12 20.64
C ALA A 392 10.76 7.72 19.31
N VAL A 393 10.18 6.76 18.62
CA VAL A 393 10.70 6.24 17.35
C VAL A 393 9.64 6.33 16.28
N LEU A 394 10.01 6.95 15.16
CA LEU A 394 9.26 6.93 13.91
C LEU A 394 10.11 6.25 12.83
N ALA A 395 9.60 5.23 12.19
CA ALA A 395 10.24 4.52 11.09
C ALA A 395 9.27 4.41 9.92
N ASP A 396 9.34 5.36 9.02
CA ASP A 396 8.75 5.41 7.68
C ASP A 396 7.35 4.78 7.54
N HIS A 397 6.36 5.28 8.28
CA HIS A 397 4.97 4.74 8.31
C HIS A 397 4.85 3.26 8.70
N ASP A 398 5.92 2.61 9.16
CA ASP A 398 5.86 1.24 9.65
C ASP A 398 5.78 1.20 11.20
N PRO A 399 4.57 1.03 11.77
CA PRO A 399 4.39 0.97 13.22
C PRO A 399 4.99 -0.29 13.85
N ARG A 400 5.22 -1.36 13.06
CA ARG A 400 5.86 -2.59 13.56
C ARG A 400 7.36 -2.37 13.69
N ARG A 401 7.98 -1.80 12.64
CA ARG A 401 9.39 -1.41 12.65
C ARG A 401 9.68 -0.37 13.73
N SER A 402 8.85 0.66 13.86
CA SER A 402 8.98 1.67 14.91
C SER A 402 8.98 1.06 16.31
N ARG A 403 8.08 0.10 16.58
CA ARG A 403 8.04 -0.63 17.85
C ARG A 403 9.26 -1.52 18.07
N ALA A 404 9.64 -2.29 17.06
CA ALA A 404 10.81 -3.18 17.16
C ALA A 404 12.10 -2.41 17.44
N LEU A 405 12.30 -1.26 16.75
CA LEU A 405 13.45 -0.39 17.00
C LEU A 405 13.42 0.21 18.40
N ARG A 406 12.27 0.72 18.86
CA ARG A 406 12.12 1.23 20.24
C ARG A 406 12.46 0.15 21.27
N ASP A 407 11.91 -1.07 21.13
CA ASP A 407 12.12 -2.16 22.06
C ASP A 407 13.60 -2.55 22.09
N ARG A 408 14.23 -2.62 20.93
CA ARG A 408 15.66 -2.90 20.82
C ARG A 408 16.53 -1.81 21.44
N MET A 409 16.15 -0.54 21.27
CA MET A 409 16.86 0.59 21.91
C MET A 409 16.74 0.54 23.43
N ILE A 410 15.54 0.25 23.95
CA ILE A 410 15.31 0.11 25.40
C ILE A 410 16.15 -1.05 25.95
N GLU A 411 16.18 -2.18 25.27
CA GLU A 411 17.00 -3.35 25.68
C GLU A 411 18.49 -3.00 25.70
N LEU A 412 19.00 -2.38 24.65
CA LEU A 412 20.42 -2.01 24.56
C LEU A 412 20.83 -0.98 25.61
N LEU A 413 20.02 0.06 25.80
CA LEU A 413 20.33 1.13 26.77
C LEU A 413 20.10 0.67 28.21
N GLY A 414 19.10 -0.20 28.45
CA GLY A 414 18.85 -0.74 29.79
C GLY A 414 19.88 -1.78 30.25
N SER A 415 20.71 -2.28 29.35
CA SER A 415 21.82 -3.19 29.67
C SER A 415 23.16 -2.48 29.91
N THR A 416 23.22 -1.17 29.75
CA THR A 416 24.43 -0.36 30.07
C THR A 416 24.30 0.21 31.47
N ASP A 417 25.26 -0.11 32.36
CA ASP A 417 25.35 0.36 33.77
C ASP A 417 25.60 1.89 33.89
N GLU A 418 25.51 2.67 32.80
CA GLU A 418 25.84 4.10 32.75
C GLU A 418 24.60 5.03 32.70
N LEU A 419 23.39 4.53 32.89
CA LEU A 419 22.15 5.31 33.02
C LEU A 419 21.58 5.16 34.44
#